data_fdfe7e55d48fdd0ccc9a82dc9c8be320
#
_entry.id   fdfe7e55d48fdd0ccc9a82dc9c8be320
#
_cell.length_a   1.000
_cell.length_b   1.000
_cell.length_c   1.000
_cell.angle_alpha   90.00
_cell.angle_beta   90.00
_cell.angle_gamma   90.00
#
_symmetry.space_group_name_H-M   'P 1'
#
loop_
_entity.id
_entity.type
_entity.pdbx_description
1 polymer ?
#
loop_
_entity_poly.entity_id
_entity_poly.type
_entity_poly.pdbx_seq_one_letter_code
_entity_poly.pdbx_strand_id
1 'polypeptide(L)' 'MTKLLNAYRALPTPSNRAKLQTYLNKHMMAVCMASIEDIAFLRANEFNI' A
#
# COMPACT_ATOMS: atom_id res chain seq x y z
N MET A 1 -7.88 1.24 -1.67
CA MET A 1 -6.40 1.21 -1.73
C MET A 1 -5.82 2.02 -2.89
N THR A 2 -6.51 2.09 -4.01
CA THR A 2 -5.96 2.73 -5.21
C THR A 2 -5.52 4.17 -5.00
N LYS A 3 -6.31 4.99 -4.32
CA LYS A 3 -5.94 6.39 -4.07
C LYS A 3 -4.68 6.51 -3.23
N LEU A 4 -4.60 5.74 -2.14
CA LEU A 4 -3.44 5.78 -1.24
C LEU A 4 -2.20 5.22 -1.92
N LEU A 5 -2.36 4.17 -2.70
CA LEU A 5 -1.27 3.56 -3.44
C LEU A 5 -0.71 4.52 -4.49
N ASN A 6 -1.58 5.18 -5.25
CA ASN A 6 -1.18 6.16 -6.24
C ASN A 6 -0.54 7.39 -5.60
N ALA A 7 -1.05 7.84 -4.46
CA ALA A 7 -0.46 8.95 -3.72
C ALA A 7 0.96 8.62 -3.29
N TYR A 8 1.19 7.41 -2.80
CA TYR A 8 2.53 7.00 -2.41
C TYR A 8 3.46 6.87 -3.61
N ARG A 9 2.97 6.34 -4.73
CA ARG A 9 3.78 6.26 -5.96
C ARG A 9 4.22 7.63 -6.45
N ALA A 10 3.32 8.61 -6.39
CA ALA A 10 3.61 9.98 -6.82
C ALA A 10 4.55 10.70 -5.85
N LEU A 11 4.33 10.53 -4.55
CA LEU A 11 5.11 11.16 -3.49
C LEU A 11 5.37 10.14 -2.39
N PRO A 12 6.48 9.40 -2.46
CA PRO A 12 6.81 8.38 -1.46
C PRO A 12 7.35 8.99 -0.17
N THR A 13 6.54 9.82 0.45
CA THR A 13 6.88 10.49 1.71
C THR A 13 6.53 9.60 2.90
N PRO A 14 7.16 9.82 4.08
CA PRO A 14 6.79 9.10 5.30
C PRO A 14 5.32 9.27 5.66
N SER A 15 4.74 10.45 5.39
CA SER A 15 3.33 10.71 5.64
C SER A 15 2.43 9.81 4.78
N ASN A 16 2.68 9.75 3.48
CA ASN A 16 1.91 8.91 2.56
C ASN A 16 2.13 7.43 2.88
N ARG A 17 3.35 7.05 3.25
CA ARG A 17 3.65 5.68 3.66
C ARG A 17 2.84 5.28 4.89
N ALA A 18 2.77 6.14 5.89
CA ALA A 18 2.01 5.87 7.11
C ALA A 18 0.51 5.71 6.82
N LYS A 19 -0.03 6.55 5.97
CA LYS A 19 -1.45 6.46 5.58
C LYS A 19 -1.74 5.14 4.87
N LEU A 20 -0.87 4.74 3.94
CA LEU A 20 -1.03 3.50 3.20
C LEU A 20 -0.89 2.30 4.14
N GLN A 21 0.11 2.29 5.01
CA GLN A 21 0.30 1.19 5.95
C GLN A 21 -0.89 1.04 6.90
N THR A 22 -1.46 2.15 7.37
CA THR A 22 -2.67 2.13 8.20
C THR A 22 -3.82 1.47 7.46
N TYR A 23 -4.02 1.81 6.20
CA TYR A 23 -5.04 1.17 5.37
C TYR A 23 -4.79 -0.33 5.23
N LEU A 24 -3.55 -0.72 4.96
CA LEU A 24 -3.19 -2.12 4.78
C LEU A 24 -3.49 -2.93 6.06
N ASN A 25 -3.16 -2.39 7.22
CA ASN A 25 -3.43 -3.04 8.49
C ASN A 25 -4.94 -3.22 8.73
N LYS A 26 -5.71 -2.22 8.35
CA LYS A 26 -7.15 -2.19 8.59
C LYS A 26 -7.93 -3.07 7.61
N HIS A 27 -7.43 -3.20 6.39
CA HIS A 27 -8.13 -3.91 5.31
C HIS A 27 -7.30 -5.06 4.74
N MET A 28 -6.63 -5.79 5.61
CA MET A 28 -5.70 -6.84 5.19
C MET A 28 -6.35 -7.89 4.27
N MET A 29 -7.59 -8.26 4.55
CA MET A 29 -8.29 -9.24 3.70
C MET A 29 -8.47 -8.72 2.28
N ALA A 30 -8.87 -7.46 2.13
CA ALA A 30 -9.02 -6.84 0.82
C ALA A 30 -7.69 -6.71 0.11
N VAL A 31 -6.63 -6.42 0.85
CA VAL A 31 -5.28 -6.30 0.29
C VAL A 31 -4.81 -7.65 -0.26
N CYS A 32 -5.11 -8.75 0.41
CA CYS A 32 -4.75 -10.08 -0.08
C CYS A 32 -5.40 -10.41 -1.42
N MET A 33 -6.50 -9.75 -1.75
CA MET A 33 -7.22 -9.94 -3.02
C MET A 33 -6.85 -8.89 -4.07
N ALA A 34 -5.89 -8.03 -3.78
CA ALA A 34 -5.43 -7.03 -4.72
C ALA A 34 -4.67 -7.68 -5.89
N SER A 35 -4.42 -6.90 -6.95
CA SER A 35 -3.68 -7.42 -8.09
C SER A 35 -2.26 -7.81 -7.72
N ILE A 36 -1.70 -8.74 -8.48
CA ILE A 36 -0.31 -9.20 -8.27
C ILE A 36 0.66 -8.02 -8.37
N GLU A 37 0.39 -7.09 -9.27
CA GLU A 37 1.23 -5.90 -9.47
C GLU A 37 1.23 -5.02 -8.21
N ASP A 38 0.07 -4.81 -7.63
CA ASP A 38 -0.04 -3.98 -6.42
C ASP A 38 0.67 -4.65 -5.24
N ILE A 39 0.46 -5.95 -5.08
CA ILE A 39 1.13 -6.71 -4.01
C ILE A 39 2.64 -6.68 -4.19
N ALA A 40 3.13 -6.87 -5.42
CA ALA A 40 4.54 -6.81 -5.71
C ALA A 40 5.14 -5.44 -5.40
N PHE A 41 4.41 -4.37 -5.74
CA PHE A 41 4.84 -3.02 -5.42
C PHE A 41 4.95 -2.80 -3.91
N LEU A 42 3.95 -3.25 -3.16
CA LEU A 42 3.95 -3.10 -1.71
C LEU A 42 5.10 -3.86 -1.07
N ARG A 43 5.36 -5.08 -1.51
CA ARG A 43 6.48 -5.88 -1.01
C ARG A 43 7.82 -5.28 -1.36
N ALA A 44 7.96 -4.78 -2.58
CA ALA A 44 9.20 -4.14 -3.03
C ALA A 44 9.52 -2.89 -2.22
N ASN A 45 8.50 -2.23 -1.68
CA ASN A 45 8.65 -1.04 -0.85
C ASN A 45 8.61 -1.35 0.64
N GLU A 46 8.74 -2.63 1.00
CA GLU A 46 8.86 -3.08 2.39
C GLU A 46 7.64 -2.76 3.26
N PHE A 47 6.46 -2.72 2.65
CA PHE A 47 5.23 -2.63 3.43
C PHE A 47 4.96 -3.96 4.14
N ASN A 48 4.37 -3.85 5.31
CA ASN A 48 4.04 -5.02 6.12
C ASN A 48 2.71 -5.64 5.66
N ILE A 49 2.80 -6.57 4.73
CA ILE A 49 1.63 -7.30 4.23
C ILE A 49 1.85 -8.79 4.20
#